data_04ca92281f1d960963f05d2ccb67df48
#
_entry.id   04ca92281f1d960963f05d2ccb67df48
#
_cell.length_a   1.000
_cell.length_b   1.000
_cell.length_c   1.000
_cell.angle_alpha   90.00
_cell.angle_beta   90.00
_cell.angle_gamma   90.00
#
_symmetry.space_group_name_H-M   'P 1'
#
loop_
_entity.id
_entity.type
_entity.pdbx_description
1 polymer ?
#
loop_
_entity_poly.entity_id
_entity_poly.type
_entity_poly.pdbx_seq_one_letter_code
_entity_poly.pdbx_strand_id
1 'polypeptide(L)'
;MRNLREVIKDAEKRGVAVGHFNISELGALKAIAEVVKELKLPVIIGTSEGEREFIDVHDAVALVKDLRENHKLEIYLNADHTKSLGKIKEAVMAGYDAVLFDGGTLPLDKNIETTKAVVKYVKTVNSEILVEGEIGNIGSGSIIRKELPKGVAIKPEDLTKPEDAARFVKETGVDLLAPAV
;
A
#
# COMPACT_ATOMS: atom_id res chain seq x y z
N MET A 1 -6.54 -20.59 -0.24
CA MET A 1 -5.95 -19.50 0.59
C MET A 1 -6.86 -18.28 0.43
N ARG A 2 -7.07 -17.52 1.50
CA ARG A 2 -7.90 -16.29 1.47
C ARG A 2 -7.28 -15.25 0.53
N ASN A 3 -8.09 -14.38 -0.07
CA ASN A 3 -7.59 -13.19 -0.73
C ASN A 3 -7.33 -12.06 0.31
N LEU A 4 -6.63 -11.00 -0.09
CA LEU A 4 -6.29 -9.92 0.84
C LEU A 4 -7.53 -9.21 1.40
N ARG A 5 -8.58 -9.05 0.60
CA ARG A 5 -9.86 -8.44 1.03
C ARG A 5 -10.52 -9.23 2.16
N GLU A 6 -10.50 -10.55 2.07
CA GLU A 6 -11.03 -11.43 3.13
C GLU A 6 -10.21 -11.31 4.42
N VAL A 7 -8.88 -11.21 4.29
CA VAL A 7 -7.97 -11.02 5.44
C VAL A 7 -8.22 -9.68 6.13
N ILE A 8 -8.33 -8.59 5.38
CA ILE A 8 -8.61 -7.26 5.95
C ILE A 8 -9.97 -7.23 6.66
N LYS A 9 -11.02 -7.79 6.03
CA LYS A 9 -12.35 -7.88 6.67
C LYS A 9 -12.35 -8.73 7.94
N ASP A 10 -11.60 -9.83 7.97
CA ASP A 10 -11.48 -10.66 9.18
C ASP A 10 -10.74 -9.89 10.29
N ALA A 11 -9.66 -9.19 9.94
CA ALA A 11 -8.91 -8.36 10.88
C ALA A 11 -9.76 -7.23 11.47
N GLU A 12 -10.52 -6.52 10.64
CA GLU A 12 -11.46 -5.47 11.05
C GLU A 12 -12.51 -6.04 12.02
N LYS A 13 -13.15 -7.16 11.67
CA LYS A 13 -14.16 -7.82 12.52
C LYS A 13 -13.58 -8.22 13.87
N ARG A 14 -12.32 -8.60 13.92
CA ARG A 14 -11.62 -9.01 15.16
C ARG A 14 -11.01 -7.85 15.94
N GLY A 15 -11.01 -6.63 15.37
CA GLY A 15 -10.39 -5.46 15.99
C GLY A 15 -8.87 -5.57 16.09
N VAL A 16 -8.22 -6.22 15.10
CA VAL A 16 -6.76 -6.40 15.05
C VAL A 16 -6.18 -5.80 13.76
N ALA A 17 -4.90 -5.43 13.81
CA ALA A 17 -4.18 -4.97 12.63
C ALA A 17 -3.54 -6.11 11.86
N VAL A 18 -3.31 -5.92 10.57
CA VAL A 18 -2.45 -6.77 9.73
C VAL A 18 -1.11 -6.07 9.57
N GLY A 19 0.00 -6.79 9.83
CA GLY A 19 1.34 -6.23 9.67
C GLY A 19 1.65 -5.93 8.20
N HIS A 20 2.22 -4.74 7.93
CA HIS A 20 2.69 -4.32 6.62
C HIS A 20 4.18 -3.98 6.72
N PHE A 21 5.01 -4.63 5.92
CA PHE A 21 6.46 -4.53 5.99
C PHE A 21 7.06 -4.32 4.60
N ASN A 22 7.79 -3.23 4.44
CA ASN A 22 8.50 -2.98 3.19
C ASN A 22 9.76 -3.85 3.08
N ILE A 23 10.06 -4.25 1.86
CA ILE A 23 11.27 -4.97 1.53
C ILE A 23 12.05 -4.27 0.42
N SER A 24 13.37 -4.29 0.53
CA SER A 24 14.31 -3.85 -0.52
C SER A 24 15.28 -4.96 -0.94
N GLU A 25 15.17 -6.14 -0.30
CA GLU A 25 16.07 -7.25 -0.60
C GLU A 25 15.50 -8.59 -0.08
N LEU A 26 16.06 -9.70 -0.59
CA LEU A 26 15.56 -11.06 -0.35
C LEU A 26 15.70 -11.51 1.12
N GLY A 27 16.72 -11.04 1.85
CA GLY A 27 16.92 -11.45 3.25
C GLY A 27 15.78 -10.98 4.15
N ALA A 28 15.29 -9.74 3.97
CA ALA A 28 14.14 -9.21 4.68
C ALA A 28 12.88 -10.05 4.38
N LEU A 29 12.62 -10.36 3.11
CA LEU A 29 11.47 -11.19 2.73
C LEU A 29 11.53 -12.59 3.37
N LYS A 30 12.71 -13.23 3.38
CA LYS A 30 12.88 -14.54 4.02
C LYS A 30 12.68 -14.49 5.52
N ALA A 31 13.20 -13.47 6.20
CA ALA A 31 12.99 -13.29 7.62
C ALA A 31 11.50 -13.13 7.98
N ILE A 32 10.78 -12.31 7.21
CA ILE A 32 9.32 -12.14 7.37
C ILE A 32 8.60 -13.48 7.12
N ALA A 33 8.97 -14.22 6.07
CA ALA A 33 8.35 -15.50 5.75
C ALA A 33 8.51 -16.54 6.85
N GLU A 34 9.68 -16.62 7.50
CA GLU A 34 9.89 -17.51 8.65
C GLU A 34 9.00 -17.13 9.84
N VAL A 35 8.84 -15.83 10.13
CA VAL A 35 7.93 -15.38 11.19
C VAL A 35 6.46 -15.68 10.84
N VAL A 36 6.04 -15.49 9.59
CA VAL A 36 4.69 -15.85 9.13
C VAL A 36 4.42 -17.33 9.30
N LYS A 37 5.40 -18.17 8.97
CA LYS A 37 5.32 -19.62 9.13
C LYS A 37 5.21 -20.05 10.60
N GLU A 38 5.96 -19.42 11.48
CA GLU A 38 5.93 -19.67 12.92
C GLU A 38 4.62 -19.21 13.56
N LEU A 39 4.24 -17.95 13.33
CA LEU A 39 3.07 -17.33 13.97
C LEU A 39 1.74 -17.66 13.29
N LYS A 40 1.77 -18.13 12.05
CA LYS A 40 0.57 -18.41 11.21
C LYS A 40 -0.36 -17.20 11.10
N LEU A 41 0.23 -16.02 10.97
CA LEU A 41 -0.48 -14.75 10.80
C LEU A 41 -0.29 -14.22 9.37
N PRO A 42 -1.32 -13.63 8.76
CA PRO A 42 -1.19 -12.98 7.47
C PRO A 42 -0.36 -11.70 7.59
N VAL A 43 0.41 -11.40 6.53
CA VAL A 43 1.16 -10.14 6.41
C VAL A 43 1.05 -9.56 5.01
N ILE A 44 1.27 -8.26 4.92
CA ILE A 44 1.40 -7.54 3.66
C ILE A 44 2.88 -7.17 3.47
N ILE A 45 3.42 -7.46 2.31
CA ILE A 45 4.74 -7.01 1.87
C ILE A 45 4.55 -5.76 1.03
N GLY A 46 5.13 -4.66 1.48
CA GLY A 46 5.17 -3.41 0.75
C GLY A 46 6.40 -3.33 -0.14
N THR A 47 6.24 -2.69 -1.30
CA THR A 47 7.35 -2.23 -2.13
C THR A 47 7.05 -0.82 -2.65
N SER A 48 7.81 0.17 -2.21
CA SER A 48 7.76 1.54 -2.72
C SER A 48 8.25 1.61 -4.17
N GLU A 49 8.08 2.76 -4.85
CA GLU A 49 8.56 2.90 -6.23
C GLU A 49 10.06 2.60 -6.35
N GLY A 50 10.89 3.11 -5.43
CA GLY A 50 12.34 2.86 -5.44
C GLY A 50 12.70 1.40 -5.17
N GLU A 51 11.98 0.74 -4.29
CA GLU A 51 12.15 -0.70 -4.04
C GLU A 51 11.74 -1.54 -5.24
N ARG A 52 10.66 -1.18 -5.94
CA ARG A 52 10.26 -1.85 -7.20
C ARG A 52 11.23 -1.61 -8.33
N GLU A 53 11.87 -0.45 -8.40
CA GLU A 53 12.95 -0.19 -9.38
C GLU A 53 14.19 -1.04 -9.11
N PHE A 54 14.46 -1.37 -7.86
CA PHE A 54 15.61 -2.20 -7.49
C PHE A 54 15.34 -3.71 -7.59
N ILE A 55 14.20 -4.18 -7.06
CA ILE A 55 13.85 -5.63 -7.04
C ILE A 55 13.27 -6.10 -8.37
N ASP A 56 12.60 -5.22 -9.13
CA ASP A 56 11.66 -5.46 -10.21
C ASP A 56 10.27 -5.92 -9.73
N VAL A 57 9.22 -5.43 -10.39
CA VAL A 57 7.82 -5.74 -10.03
C VAL A 57 7.47 -7.21 -10.25
N HIS A 58 8.02 -7.84 -11.28
CA HIS A 58 7.76 -9.24 -11.61
C HIS A 58 8.52 -10.19 -10.69
N ASP A 59 9.75 -9.84 -10.30
CA ASP A 59 10.54 -10.61 -9.34
C ASP A 59 9.87 -10.61 -7.97
N ALA A 60 9.38 -9.47 -7.49
CA ALA A 60 8.63 -9.38 -6.25
C ALA A 60 7.38 -10.29 -6.27
N VAL A 61 6.62 -10.27 -7.38
CA VAL A 61 5.44 -11.14 -7.56
C VAL A 61 5.84 -12.60 -7.58
N ALA A 62 6.91 -12.98 -8.30
CA ALA A 62 7.36 -14.37 -8.39
C ALA A 62 7.76 -14.93 -7.02
N LEU A 63 8.50 -14.15 -6.23
CA LEU A 63 8.92 -14.52 -4.88
C LEU A 63 7.73 -14.71 -3.94
N VAL A 64 6.80 -13.74 -3.92
CA VAL A 64 5.60 -13.84 -3.05
C VAL A 64 4.68 -14.97 -3.51
N LYS A 65 4.55 -15.19 -4.81
CA LYS A 65 3.77 -16.30 -5.36
C LYS A 65 4.35 -17.66 -4.93
N ASP A 66 5.67 -17.83 -4.96
CA ASP A 66 6.31 -19.04 -4.47
C ASP A 66 6.01 -19.30 -2.98
N LEU A 67 6.14 -18.27 -2.14
CA LEU A 67 5.80 -18.36 -0.72
C LEU A 67 4.34 -18.76 -0.48
N ARG A 68 3.40 -18.27 -1.29
CA ARG A 68 1.99 -18.64 -1.22
C ARG A 68 1.72 -20.07 -1.69
N GLU A 69 2.18 -20.41 -2.88
CA GLU A 69 1.80 -21.64 -3.56
C GLU A 69 2.55 -22.86 -3.00
N ASN A 70 3.85 -22.75 -2.77
CA ASN A 70 4.69 -23.85 -2.33
C ASN A 70 4.82 -23.94 -0.81
N HIS A 71 4.88 -22.79 -0.11
CA HIS A 71 5.00 -22.76 1.35
C HIS A 71 3.67 -22.53 2.09
N LYS A 72 2.56 -22.26 1.37
CA LYS A 72 1.20 -22.05 1.93
C LYS A 72 1.14 -20.89 2.94
N LEU A 73 1.94 -19.85 2.77
CA LEU A 73 1.96 -18.69 3.64
C LEU A 73 0.97 -17.62 3.16
N GLU A 74 0.24 -17.01 4.10
CA GLU A 74 -0.66 -15.89 3.82
C GLU A 74 0.14 -14.58 3.75
N ILE A 75 0.86 -14.38 2.64
CA ILE A 75 1.68 -13.20 2.35
C ILE A 75 1.07 -12.50 1.13
N TYR A 76 0.83 -11.20 1.22
CA TYR A 76 0.21 -10.39 0.18
C TYR A 76 1.13 -9.26 -0.24
N LEU A 77 0.97 -8.76 -1.47
CA LEU A 77 1.87 -7.77 -2.05
C LEU A 77 1.14 -6.44 -2.28
N ASN A 78 1.68 -5.35 -1.74
CA ASN A 78 1.19 -3.99 -1.91
C ASN A 78 2.22 -3.13 -2.66
N ALA A 79 1.77 -2.43 -3.70
CA ALA A 79 2.55 -1.39 -4.35
C ALA A 79 2.43 -0.10 -3.52
N ASP A 80 3.37 0.03 -2.58
CA ASP A 80 3.40 1.08 -1.58
C ASP A 80 3.85 2.43 -2.19
N HIS A 81 3.30 3.54 -1.71
CA HIS A 81 3.60 4.92 -2.13
C HIS A 81 3.81 5.10 -3.64
N THR A 82 2.76 4.85 -4.42
CA THR A 82 2.81 4.95 -5.88
C THR A 82 2.22 6.28 -6.35
N LYS A 83 3.00 7.09 -7.07
CA LYS A 83 2.68 8.50 -7.38
C LYS A 83 2.08 8.72 -8.77
N SER A 84 2.00 7.69 -9.59
CA SER A 84 1.45 7.84 -10.95
C SER A 84 0.57 6.67 -11.37
N LEU A 85 -0.43 6.97 -12.19
CA LEU A 85 -1.29 5.93 -12.79
C LEU A 85 -0.48 4.93 -13.64
N GLY A 86 0.63 5.37 -14.26
CA GLY A 86 1.52 4.48 -15.02
C GLY A 86 2.13 3.40 -14.12
N LYS A 87 2.70 3.79 -12.99
CA LYS A 87 3.29 2.87 -12.02
C LYS A 87 2.24 1.98 -11.31
N ILE A 88 1.03 2.51 -11.08
CA ILE A 88 -0.10 1.68 -10.63
C ILE A 88 -0.42 0.58 -11.65
N LYS A 89 -0.47 0.94 -12.94
CA LYS A 89 -0.73 -0.05 -14.01
C LYS A 89 0.33 -1.14 -14.07
N GLU A 90 1.60 -0.80 -13.94
CA GLU A 90 2.71 -1.77 -13.88
C GLU A 90 2.48 -2.80 -12.76
N ALA A 91 2.23 -2.33 -11.53
CA ALA A 91 2.01 -3.19 -10.37
C ALA A 91 0.75 -4.08 -10.53
N VAL A 92 -0.37 -3.50 -10.98
CA VAL A 92 -1.61 -4.24 -11.22
C VAL A 92 -1.43 -5.34 -12.25
N MET A 93 -0.77 -5.03 -13.37
CA MET A 93 -0.52 -6.01 -14.44
C MET A 93 0.51 -7.07 -14.05
N ALA A 94 1.44 -6.75 -13.16
CA ALA A 94 2.37 -7.73 -12.60
C ALA A 94 1.70 -8.72 -11.65
N GLY A 95 0.58 -8.34 -10.99
CA GLY A 95 -0.18 -9.23 -10.11
C GLY A 95 -0.12 -8.88 -8.63
N TYR A 96 0.02 -7.61 -8.30
CA TYR A 96 -0.08 -7.12 -6.93
C TYR A 96 -1.51 -7.28 -6.38
N ASP A 97 -1.63 -7.52 -5.06
CA ASP A 97 -2.92 -7.69 -4.37
C ASP A 97 -3.53 -6.36 -3.94
N ALA A 98 -2.68 -5.36 -3.73
CA ALA A 98 -3.07 -4.01 -3.38
C ALA A 98 -2.15 -2.97 -4.02
N VAL A 99 -2.66 -1.75 -4.15
CA VAL A 99 -1.92 -0.58 -4.59
C VAL A 99 -2.30 0.62 -3.73
N LEU A 100 -1.30 1.38 -3.26
CA LEU A 100 -1.49 2.67 -2.61
C LEU A 100 -1.17 3.78 -3.61
N PHE A 101 -2.16 4.63 -3.93
CA PHE A 101 -1.92 5.86 -4.66
C PHE A 101 -1.61 7.00 -3.70
N ASP A 102 -0.37 7.47 -3.73
CA ASP A 102 0.13 8.59 -2.92
C ASP A 102 -0.16 9.92 -3.62
N GLY A 103 -1.32 10.48 -3.32
CA GLY A 103 -1.75 11.82 -3.73
C GLY A 103 -1.64 12.86 -2.61
N GLY A 104 -0.99 12.54 -1.49
CA GLY A 104 -0.96 13.38 -0.29
C GLY A 104 -0.39 14.80 -0.50
N THR A 105 0.46 14.99 -1.49
CA THR A 105 1.00 16.31 -1.87
C THR A 105 0.12 17.11 -2.83
N LEU A 106 -0.94 16.51 -3.38
CA LEU A 106 -1.86 17.17 -4.30
C LEU A 106 -2.94 17.96 -3.55
N PRO A 107 -3.47 19.05 -4.12
CA PRO A 107 -4.71 19.64 -3.64
C PRO A 107 -5.82 18.59 -3.58
N LEU A 108 -6.67 18.61 -2.55
CA LEU A 108 -7.68 17.61 -2.28
C LEU A 108 -8.54 17.24 -3.51
N ASP A 109 -9.05 18.25 -4.23
CA ASP A 109 -9.89 18.01 -5.43
C ASP A 109 -9.12 17.27 -6.54
N LYS A 110 -7.84 17.59 -6.71
CA LYS A 110 -6.98 16.92 -7.68
C LYS A 110 -6.61 15.51 -7.26
N ASN A 111 -6.37 15.32 -5.97
CA ASN A 111 -6.15 13.99 -5.40
C ASN A 111 -7.39 13.11 -5.62
N ILE A 112 -8.59 13.61 -5.29
CA ILE A 112 -9.87 12.92 -5.54
C ILE A 112 -10.03 12.53 -7.01
N GLU A 113 -9.82 13.47 -7.93
CA GLU A 113 -9.93 13.21 -9.37
C GLU A 113 -8.99 12.10 -9.83
N THR A 114 -7.72 12.18 -9.40
CA THR A 114 -6.70 11.21 -9.81
C THR A 114 -6.93 9.85 -9.17
N THR A 115 -7.21 9.81 -7.87
CA THR A 115 -7.52 8.56 -7.14
C THR A 115 -8.74 7.86 -7.72
N LYS A 116 -9.78 8.61 -8.10
CA LYS A 116 -10.96 8.06 -8.78
C LYS A 116 -10.61 7.38 -10.11
N ALA A 117 -9.70 7.98 -10.89
CA ALA A 117 -9.22 7.36 -12.12
C ALA A 117 -8.42 6.08 -11.85
N VAL A 118 -7.60 6.06 -10.78
CA VAL A 118 -6.88 4.87 -10.31
C VAL A 118 -7.87 3.76 -9.93
N VAL A 119 -8.82 4.05 -9.05
CA VAL A 119 -9.85 3.08 -8.61
C VAL A 119 -10.58 2.49 -9.81
N LYS A 120 -11.06 3.36 -10.72
CA LYS A 120 -11.75 2.92 -11.94
C LYS A 120 -10.90 1.95 -12.75
N TYR A 121 -9.64 2.27 -12.99
CA TYR A 121 -8.73 1.42 -13.75
C TYR A 121 -8.53 0.07 -13.05
N VAL A 122 -8.12 0.09 -11.78
CA VAL A 122 -7.82 -1.12 -11.01
C VAL A 122 -9.02 -2.07 -10.98
N LYS A 123 -10.22 -1.55 -10.69
CA LYS A 123 -11.46 -2.34 -10.62
C LYS A 123 -11.90 -2.88 -11.99
N THR A 124 -11.52 -2.23 -13.08
CA THR A 124 -11.76 -2.76 -14.44
C THR A 124 -10.86 -3.97 -14.74
N VAL A 125 -9.61 -3.97 -14.23
CA VAL A 125 -8.67 -5.09 -14.42
C VAL A 125 -9.01 -6.26 -13.50
N ASN A 126 -9.16 -5.99 -12.21
CA ASN A 126 -9.53 -6.99 -11.20
C ASN A 126 -10.16 -6.30 -9.97
N SER A 127 -11.42 -6.60 -9.71
CA SER A 127 -12.18 -6.04 -8.58
C SER A 127 -11.64 -6.44 -7.20
N GLU A 128 -10.89 -7.55 -7.12
CA GLU A 128 -10.34 -8.07 -5.87
C GLU A 128 -9.09 -7.29 -5.40
N ILE A 129 -8.37 -6.62 -6.31
CA ILE A 129 -7.23 -5.79 -5.93
C ILE A 129 -7.72 -4.63 -5.07
N LEU A 130 -7.11 -4.45 -3.90
CA LEU A 130 -7.43 -3.34 -3.01
C LEU A 130 -6.77 -2.05 -3.49
N VAL A 131 -7.50 -0.95 -3.41
CA VAL A 131 -6.96 0.38 -3.68
C VAL A 131 -6.97 1.19 -2.39
N GLU A 132 -5.79 1.63 -1.98
CA GLU A 132 -5.59 2.55 -0.89
C GLU A 132 -5.32 3.95 -1.44
N GLY A 133 -5.92 4.96 -0.82
CA GLY A 133 -5.67 6.35 -1.16
C GLY A 133 -5.05 7.09 0.02
N GLU A 134 -4.06 7.95 -0.26
CA GLU A 134 -3.40 8.77 0.74
C GLU A 134 -3.92 10.21 0.71
N ILE A 135 -4.18 10.77 1.89
CA ILE A 135 -4.67 12.15 2.08
C ILE A 135 -3.91 12.83 3.23
N GLY A 136 -3.52 14.06 2.98
CA GLY A 136 -2.66 14.83 3.89
C GLY A 136 -1.18 14.51 3.65
N ASN A 137 -0.30 15.30 4.24
CA ASN A 137 1.14 15.17 4.03
C ASN A 137 1.90 15.47 5.32
N ILE A 138 2.44 14.43 5.94
CA ILE A 138 3.29 14.55 7.12
C ILE A 138 4.79 14.67 6.78
N GLY A 139 5.11 15.05 5.54
CA GLY A 139 6.49 15.23 5.11
C GLY A 139 7.25 13.92 4.90
N SER A 140 6.55 12.83 4.64
CA SER A 140 7.14 11.52 4.38
C SER A 140 7.91 11.50 3.05
N GLY A 141 9.09 10.96 3.08
CA GLY A 141 9.84 10.56 1.90
C GLY A 141 10.71 9.38 2.31
N SER A 142 10.68 8.32 1.53
CA SER A 142 11.53 7.12 1.70
C SER A 142 13.00 7.42 1.39
N ILE A 143 13.47 8.61 1.76
CA ILE A 143 14.86 9.05 1.54
C ILE A 143 15.59 8.96 2.87
N ILE A 144 16.64 8.14 2.93
CA ILE A 144 17.56 8.14 4.06
C ILE A 144 18.26 9.50 4.12
N ARG A 145 17.89 10.31 5.11
CA ARG A 145 18.50 11.61 5.35
C ARG A 145 19.47 11.51 6.50
N LYS A 146 20.67 12.08 6.33
CA LYS A 146 21.67 12.18 7.41
C LYS A 146 21.26 13.13 8.52
N GLU A 147 20.42 14.12 8.20
CA GLU A 147 19.87 15.10 9.15
C GLU A 147 18.43 15.42 8.79
N LEU A 148 17.59 15.64 9.80
CA LEU A 148 16.23 16.15 9.57
C LEU A 148 16.32 17.58 9.00
N PRO A 149 15.61 17.91 7.92
CA PRO A 149 15.57 19.26 7.40
C PRO A 149 15.05 20.22 8.49
N LYS A 150 15.73 21.36 8.67
CA LYS A 150 15.26 22.41 9.57
C LYS A 150 13.86 22.86 9.11
N GLY A 151 12.87 22.79 10.00
CA GLY A 151 11.50 23.23 9.73
C GLY A 151 10.49 22.13 9.40
N VAL A 152 10.83 20.84 9.49
CA VAL A 152 9.87 19.74 9.42
C VAL A 152 9.23 19.53 10.79
N ALA A 153 8.45 20.51 11.24
CA ALA A 153 7.50 20.31 12.31
C ALA A 153 6.14 20.04 11.66
N ILE A 154 5.55 18.89 11.93
CA ILE A 154 4.14 18.61 11.57
C ILE A 154 3.30 19.66 12.29
N LYS A 155 2.51 20.40 11.54
CA LYS A 155 1.58 21.39 12.07
C LYS A 155 0.17 20.80 12.08
N PRO A 156 -0.72 21.24 12.97
CA PRO A 156 -2.11 20.79 13.00
C PRO A 156 -2.84 20.92 11.65
N GLU A 157 -2.46 21.93 10.83
CA GLU A 157 -3.00 22.14 9.50
C GLU A 157 -2.57 21.10 8.45
N ASP A 158 -1.48 20.36 8.74
CA ASP A 158 -0.96 19.29 7.85
C ASP A 158 -1.72 17.97 8.09
N LEU A 159 -2.44 17.86 9.20
CA LEU A 159 -3.22 16.67 9.54
C LEU A 159 -4.51 16.60 8.71
N THR A 160 -4.92 15.38 8.43
CA THR A 160 -6.15 15.11 7.67
C THR A 160 -7.38 15.48 8.49
N LYS A 161 -8.24 16.37 7.96
CA LYS A 161 -9.52 16.68 8.59
C LYS A 161 -10.51 15.53 8.37
N PRO A 162 -11.32 15.17 9.38
CA PRO A 162 -12.31 14.10 9.25
C PRO A 162 -13.29 14.30 8.08
N GLU A 163 -13.68 15.56 7.80
CA GLU A 163 -14.58 15.92 6.72
C GLU A 163 -13.95 15.65 5.35
N ASP A 164 -12.67 15.98 5.20
CA ASP A 164 -11.90 15.76 3.97
C ASP A 164 -11.68 14.25 3.74
N ALA A 165 -11.39 13.50 4.81
CA ALA A 165 -11.29 12.03 4.76
C ALA A 165 -12.62 11.39 4.32
N ALA A 166 -13.74 11.79 4.93
CA ALA A 166 -15.06 11.27 4.59
C ALA A 166 -15.45 11.60 3.14
N ARG A 167 -15.19 12.83 2.69
CA ARG A 167 -15.40 13.26 1.32
C ARG A 167 -14.55 12.44 0.34
N PHE A 168 -13.26 12.30 0.64
CA PHE A 168 -12.31 11.56 -0.18
C PHE A 168 -12.76 10.11 -0.40
N VAL A 169 -13.04 9.37 0.65
CA VAL A 169 -13.51 7.98 0.57
C VAL A 169 -14.80 7.87 -0.23
N LYS A 170 -15.78 8.75 0.05
CA LYS A 170 -17.08 8.75 -0.63
C LYS A 170 -16.96 9.00 -2.14
N GLU A 171 -16.12 9.96 -2.54
CA GLU A 171 -16.02 10.37 -3.95
C GLU A 171 -15.08 9.46 -4.76
N THR A 172 -14.03 8.90 -4.14
CA THR A 172 -13.05 8.05 -4.83
C THR A 172 -13.47 6.59 -4.90
N GLY A 173 -14.12 6.09 -3.85
CA GLY A 173 -14.46 4.68 -3.71
C GLY A 173 -13.25 3.78 -3.40
N VAL A 174 -12.21 4.31 -2.75
CA VAL A 174 -11.07 3.51 -2.26
C VAL A 174 -11.52 2.47 -1.26
N ASP A 175 -10.79 1.35 -1.21
CA ASP A 175 -11.03 0.27 -0.24
C ASP A 175 -10.39 0.59 1.12
N LEU A 176 -9.25 1.29 1.12
CA LEU A 176 -8.44 1.65 2.28
C LEU A 176 -8.05 3.13 2.21
N LEU A 177 -7.82 3.74 3.37
CA LEU A 177 -7.41 5.13 3.50
C LEU A 177 -6.17 5.25 4.38
N ALA A 178 -5.16 5.96 3.89
CA ALA A 178 -3.98 6.39 4.65
C ALA A 178 -4.11 7.89 4.96
N PRO A 179 -4.65 8.27 6.14
CA PRO A 179 -4.74 9.67 6.54
C PRO A 179 -3.46 10.12 7.24
N ALA A 180 -3.08 11.38 7.10
CA ALA A 180 -2.08 12.01 7.95
C ALA A 180 -2.70 12.29 9.34
N VAL A 181 -2.19 11.60 10.36
CA VAL A 181 -2.67 11.67 11.77
C VAL A 181 -1.53 11.88 12.75
#